data_c9567f94da2a211e09adf0058cb207aa
#
_entry.id   c9567f94da2a211e09adf0058cb207aa
#
_cell.length_a   1.000
_cell.length_b   1.000
_cell.length_c   1.000
_cell.angle_alpha   90.00
_cell.angle_beta   90.00
_cell.angle_gamma   90.00
#
_symmetry.space_group_name_H-M   'P 1'
#
loop_
_entity.id
_entity.type
_entity.pdbx_description
1 polymer ?
#
loop_
_entity_poly.entity_id
_entity_poly.type
_entity_poly.pdbx_seq_one_letter_code
_entity_poly.pdbx_strand_id
1 'polypeptide(L)'
;MSSGKNGKNKSQPAKAPEEEPKNAENSEGEAKKPELEELPPFEVVEGSRIPASSFKFQFKNVEYSSGRNKTFLCYTVERGDDQVFRGYLEDEHVAAHAEEAFFTNVLPQFLSSGPASVTCYVSSSPCVNCAASIARCLRRSKALKLRLVMARLFQWEESEIRGALRGITSAGCQLRMMKSADYVYVWKNFVEPDIVLDDEGIAEQPGEQGDFIPWEDLEENSKYYEEKLAEILR
;
A
#
# COMPACT_ATOMS: atom_id res chain seq x y z
N MET A 1 63.00 42.61 4.79
CA MET A 1 63.56 43.13 3.53
C MET A 1 62.39 43.16 2.60
N SER A 2 61.87 44.24 2.44
CA SER A 2 61.80 45.21 1.28
C SER A 2 60.70 44.81 0.35
N SER A 3 59.59 45.54 0.40
CA SER A 3 59.22 46.81 -0.29
C SER A 3 58.87 46.54 -1.75
N GLY A 4 57.69 46.95 -2.20
CA GLY A 4 57.21 48.19 -2.60
C GLY A 4 55.96 47.96 -3.50
N LYS A 5 54.89 48.57 -3.25
CA LYS A 5 54.35 49.87 -3.61
C LYS A 5 53.96 50.06 -5.10
N ASN A 6 52.67 50.30 -5.26
CA ASN A 6 51.98 51.43 -5.92
C ASN A 6 51.57 51.30 -7.36
N GLY A 7 50.34 51.80 -7.58
CA GLY A 7 49.92 52.41 -8.81
C GLY A 7 48.39 52.50 -8.99
N LYS A 8 47.82 53.58 -8.44
CA LYS A 8 46.47 54.10 -8.73
C LYS A 8 46.43 54.57 -10.20
N ASN A 9 45.29 54.38 -10.90
CA ASN A 9 44.75 55.56 -11.56
C ASN A 9 43.21 55.45 -11.78
N LYS A 10 42.58 56.57 -11.44
CA LYS A 10 41.17 56.94 -11.66
C LYS A 10 40.99 57.47 -13.06
N SER A 11 39.82 57.27 -13.68
CA SER A 11 39.11 58.37 -14.38
C SER A 11 37.69 57.90 -14.76
N GLN A 12 36.70 58.58 -14.21
CA GLN A 12 35.38 58.90 -14.78
C GLN A 12 35.49 60.22 -15.48
N PRO A 13 34.46 60.79 -16.18
CA PRO A 13 33.12 60.35 -16.66
C PRO A 13 32.82 60.86 -18.08
N ALA A 14 31.67 60.42 -18.65
CA ALA A 14 30.94 61.25 -19.61
C ALA A 14 29.43 60.92 -19.60
N LYS A 15 28.68 62.02 -19.58
CA LYS A 15 27.23 62.17 -19.41
C LYS A 15 26.46 61.93 -20.72
N ALA A 16 25.26 61.47 -20.54
CA ALA A 16 23.95 61.48 -21.18
C ALA A 16 23.73 62.15 -22.59
N PRO A 17 22.64 61.78 -23.29
CA PRO A 17 21.37 62.48 -23.03
C PRO A 17 20.12 61.60 -22.92
N GLU A 18 19.14 62.19 -22.24
CA GLU A 18 17.75 61.80 -22.03
C GLU A 18 16.95 61.86 -23.34
N GLU A 19 16.07 60.88 -23.51
CA GLU A 19 14.81 61.07 -24.23
C GLU A 19 13.73 60.15 -23.61
N GLU A 20 12.72 60.77 -23.04
CA GLU A 20 11.40 60.21 -22.67
C GLU A 20 10.36 60.62 -23.72
N PRO A 21 9.10 60.11 -23.62
CA PRO A 21 8.57 58.75 -23.56
C PRO A 21 7.57 58.48 -24.71
N LYS A 22 7.29 57.27 -25.07
CA LYS A 22 6.04 56.92 -25.74
C LYS A 22 5.38 55.74 -25.11
N ASN A 23 4.22 56.04 -24.54
CA ASN A 23 3.12 55.19 -24.12
C ASN A 23 2.91 54.02 -25.09
N ALA A 24 2.93 52.81 -24.58
CA ALA A 24 2.30 51.65 -25.21
C ALA A 24 1.75 50.75 -24.09
N GLU A 25 0.50 50.53 -24.21
CA GLU A 25 -0.50 49.90 -23.39
C GLU A 25 -0.05 48.60 -22.72
N ASN A 26 -0.42 48.57 -21.48
CA ASN A 26 -0.49 47.42 -20.56
C ASN A 26 -1.34 46.31 -21.21
N SER A 27 -0.73 45.20 -21.58
CA SER A 27 -1.41 43.90 -21.63
C SER A 27 -0.83 43.05 -20.51
N GLU A 28 -1.52 43.05 -19.39
CA GLU A 28 -1.32 42.11 -18.33
C GLU A 28 -1.59 40.70 -18.89
N GLY A 29 -0.53 40.05 -19.29
CA GLY A 29 -0.52 38.62 -19.49
C GLY A 29 -0.56 37.96 -18.09
N GLU A 30 -1.75 37.63 -17.60
CA GLU A 30 -1.89 36.68 -16.49
C GLU A 30 -1.09 35.43 -16.83
N ALA A 31 0.04 35.27 -16.14
CA ALA A 31 0.74 34.00 -16.11
C ALA A 31 -0.25 32.98 -15.48
N LYS A 32 -0.91 32.18 -16.30
CA LYS A 32 -1.62 31.00 -15.88
C LYS A 32 -0.65 30.20 -15.00
N LYS A 33 -0.95 30.13 -13.70
CA LYS A 33 -0.38 29.10 -12.83
C LYS A 33 -0.53 27.78 -13.58
N PRO A 34 0.52 26.93 -13.64
CA PRO A 34 0.35 25.59 -14.14
C PRO A 34 -0.76 24.96 -13.29
N GLU A 35 -1.86 24.67 -13.94
CA GLU A 35 -2.92 23.83 -13.41
C GLU A 35 -2.21 22.51 -13.07
N LEU A 36 -2.06 22.22 -11.78
CA LEU A 36 -1.63 20.91 -11.32
C LEU A 36 -2.67 19.97 -11.91
N GLU A 37 -2.29 19.22 -12.95
CA GLU A 37 -3.07 18.09 -13.42
C GLU A 37 -3.32 17.24 -12.17
N GLU A 38 -4.55 17.23 -11.70
CA GLU A 38 -4.97 16.27 -10.66
C GLU A 38 -4.70 14.90 -11.25
N LEU A 39 -3.70 14.24 -10.70
CA LEU A 39 -3.42 12.85 -11.04
C LEU A 39 -4.74 12.09 -10.90
N PRO A 40 -5.09 11.22 -11.87
CA PRO A 40 -6.32 10.46 -11.80
C PRO A 40 -6.41 9.76 -10.44
N PRO A 41 -7.60 9.72 -9.83
CA PRO A 41 -7.79 9.05 -8.56
C PRO A 41 -7.26 7.63 -8.68
N PHE A 42 -6.47 7.21 -7.70
CA PHE A 42 -5.77 5.93 -7.65
C PHE A 42 -6.70 4.80 -8.10
N GLU A 43 -6.34 4.13 -9.16
CA GLU A 43 -7.03 2.91 -9.57
C GLU A 43 -6.57 1.78 -8.65
N VAL A 44 -7.28 1.62 -7.54
CA VAL A 44 -7.19 0.41 -6.75
C VAL A 44 -8.09 -0.61 -7.43
N VAL A 45 -7.51 -1.69 -7.91
CA VAL A 45 -8.32 -2.78 -8.48
C VAL A 45 -9.06 -3.44 -7.32
N GLU A 46 -10.39 -3.30 -7.36
CA GLU A 46 -11.29 -3.94 -6.42
C GLU A 46 -11.99 -5.10 -7.13
N GLY A 47 -11.90 -6.29 -6.53
CA GLY A 47 -12.44 -7.50 -7.16
C GLY A 47 -13.01 -8.47 -6.14
N SER A 48 -13.63 -9.52 -6.65
CA SER A 48 -14.12 -10.62 -5.85
C SER A 48 -13.07 -11.72 -5.66
N ARG A 49 -12.25 -11.96 -6.68
CA ARG A 49 -11.24 -13.03 -6.69
C ARG A 49 -9.94 -12.60 -7.36
N ILE A 50 -8.85 -13.14 -6.86
CA ILE A 50 -7.47 -12.90 -7.32
C ILE A 50 -7.09 -13.98 -8.33
N PRO A 51 -6.41 -13.65 -9.44
CA PRO A 51 -5.84 -14.67 -10.34
C PRO A 51 -4.91 -15.61 -9.57
N ALA A 52 -5.02 -16.92 -9.84
CA ALA A 52 -4.25 -17.95 -9.12
C ALA A 52 -2.74 -17.73 -9.21
N SER A 53 -2.22 -17.27 -10.36
CA SER A 53 -0.80 -16.93 -10.56
C SER A 53 -0.37 -15.77 -9.66
N SER A 54 -1.19 -14.73 -9.54
CA SER A 54 -0.94 -13.58 -8.68
C SER A 54 -0.89 -14.00 -7.20
N PHE A 55 -1.84 -14.83 -6.75
CA PHE A 55 -1.82 -15.36 -5.39
C PHE A 55 -0.54 -16.16 -5.12
N LYS A 56 -0.24 -17.16 -5.96
CA LYS A 56 0.96 -18.02 -5.82
C LYS A 56 2.26 -17.20 -5.76
N PHE A 57 2.33 -16.09 -6.48
CA PHE A 57 3.51 -15.22 -6.49
C PHE A 57 3.51 -14.23 -5.31
N GLN A 58 2.43 -13.51 -5.08
CA GLN A 58 2.40 -12.40 -4.12
C GLN A 58 2.26 -12.85 -2.67
N PHE A 59 1.53 -13.95 -2.41
CA PHE A 59 1.36 -14.47 -1.05
C PHE A 59 2.44 -15.46 -0.60
N LYS A 60 3.37 -15.84 -1.49
CA LYS A 60 4.48 -16.70 -1.08
C LYS A 60 5.27 -16.04 0.05
N ASN A 61 5.39 -16.73 1.19
CA ASN A 61 6.02 -16.24 2.40
C ASN A 61 7.55 -16.42 2.41
N VAL A 62 8.18 -15.88 1.37
CA VAL A 62 9.65 -15.80 1.27
C VAL A 62 10.07 -14.34 1.30
N GLU A 63 11.34 -14.08 1.57
CA GLU A 63 11.88 -12.73 1.54
C GLU A 63 11.60 -12.02 0.21
N TYR A 64 11.74 -10.70 0.24
CA TYR A 64 11.51 -9.86 -0.93
C TYR A 64 12.28 -10.37 -2.13
N SER A 65 11.58 -10.54 -3.24
CA SER A 65 12.18 -10.79 -4.54
C SER A 65 11.73 -9.73 -5.54
N SER A 66 12.55 -9.49 -6.55
CA SER A 66 12.22 -8.57 -7.66
C SER A 66 10.83 -8.88 -8.23
N GLY A 67 10.00 -7.85 -8.39
CA GLY A 67 8.65 -7.96 -8.90
C GLY A 67 7.54 -8.11 -7.84
N ARG A 68 7.88 -8.24 -6.55
CA ARG A 68 6.89 -8.26 -5.45
C ARG A 68 6.67 -6.87 -4.85
N ASN A 69 6.44 -5.92 -5.69
CA ASN A 69 6.22 -4.51 -5.35
C ASN A 69 4.75 -4.15 -5.15
N LYS A 70 3.82 -5.08 -5.45
CA LYS A 70 2.40 -4.91 -5.21
C LYS A 70 1.99 -5.44 -3.84
N THR A 71 1.04 -4.77 -3.19
CA THR A 71 0.35 -5.28 -2.01
C THR A 71 -1.02 -5.83 -2.39
N PHE A 72 -1.38 -6.95 -1.78
CA PHE A 72 -2.68 -7.59 -1.93
C PHE A 72 -3.32 -7.70 -0.56
N LEU A 73 -4.58 -7.32 -0.48
CA LEU A 73 -5.38 -7.39 0.72
C LEU A 73 -6.70 -8.09 0.40
N CYS A 74 -6.91 -9.29 0.97
CA CYS A 74 -8.22 -9.94 1.00
C CYS A 74 -8.90 -9.61 2.31
N TYR A 75 -10.18 -9.29 2.29
CA TYR A 75 -10.91 -8.95 3.51
C TYR A 75 -12.17 -9.78 3.70
N THR A 76 -12.46 -10.06 4.94
CA THR A 76 -13.76 -10.56 5.40
C THR A 76 -14.31 -9.59 6.42
N VAL A 77 -15.51 -9.10 6.22
CA VAL A 77 -16.24 -8.24 7.18
C VAL A 77 -17.44 -9.02 7.68
N GLU A 78 -17.46 -9.29 8.96
CA GLU A 78 -18.55 -9.99 9.66
C GLU A 78 -19.35 -8.96 10.47
N ARG A 79 -20.66 -9.03 10.36
CA ARG A 79 -21.60 -8.13 11.07
C ARG A 79 -22.66 -8.97 11.79
N GLY A 80 -23.24 -8.39 12.82
CA GLY A 80 -24.02 -9.07 13.85
C GLY A 80 -25.14 -10.01 13.42
N ASP A 81 -25.59 -9.99 12.17
CA ASP A 81 -26.72 -10.79 11.67
C ASP A 81 -26.24 -11.88 10.68
N ASP A 82 -25.10 -12.52 10.95
CA ASP A 82 -24.47 -13.53 10.11
C ASP A 82 -24.13 -13.03 8.68
N GLN A 83 -24.09 -11.70 8.51
CA GLN A 83 -23.70 -11.10 7.24
C GLN A 83 -22.18 -11.14 7.10
N VAL A 84 -21.71 -11.78 6.03
CA VAL A 84 -20.29 -11.89 5.71
C VAL A 84 -20.03 -11.32 4.33
N PHE A 85 -19.26 -10.25 4.29
CA PHE A 85 -18.81 -9.61 3.04
C PHE A 85 -17.36 -9.99 2.79
N ARG A 86 -17.01 -10.21 1.53
CA ARG A 86 -15.67 -10.58 1.09
C ARG A 86 -15.29 -9.82 -0.16
N GLY A 87 -14.03 -9.51 -0.29
CA GLY A 87 -13.45 -8.92 -1.48
C GLY A 87 -11.93 -8.83 -1.35
N TYR A 88 -11.29 -8.36 -2.40
CA TYR A 88 -9.87 -8.08 -2.36
C TYR A 88 -9.56 -6.74 -3.03
N LEU A 89 -8.41 -6.20 -2.69
CA LEU A 89 -7.79 -5.05 -3.34
C LEU A 89 -6.35 -5.38 -3.65
N GLU A 90 -5.88 -4.84 -4.78
CA GLU A 90 -4.45 -4.79 -5.11
C GLU A 90 -4.05 -3.35 -5.43
N ASP A 91 -2.82 -2.98 -5.15
CA ASP A 91 -2.29 -1.69 -5.57
C ASP A 91 -1.66 -1.79 -6.97
N GLU A 92 -1.86 -0.76 -7.78
CA GLU A 92 -1.20 -0.59 -9.08
C GLU A 92 -0.06 0.44 -9.02
N HIS A 93 0.86 0.28 -8.09
CA HIS A 93 2.22 0.81 -8.15
C HIS A 93 2.57 2.18 -7.60
N VAL A 94 1.77 3.19 -7.44
CA VAL A 94 2.44 4.49 -7.24
C VAL A 94 1.98 5.31 -6.05
N ALA A 95 0.79 5.14 -5.54
CA ALA A 95 0.32 6.15 -4.62
C ALA A 95 -0.47 5.70 -3.40
N ALA A 96 -1.19 4.61 -3.46
CA ALA A 96 -1.87 4.07 -2.28
C ALA A 96 -1.73 2.55 -2.23
N HIS A 97 -1.22 2.03 -1.12
CA HIS A 97 -1.21 0.60 -0.89
C HIS A 97 -2.64 0.07 -0.68
N ALA A 98 -2.85 -1.21 -0.97
CA ALA A 98 -4.16 -1.84 -0.81
C ALA A 98 -4.77 -1.63 0.57
N GLU A 99 -3.94 -1.59 1.63
CA GLU A 99 -4.38 -1.30 2.98
C GLU A 99 -4.95 0.12 3.11
N GLU A 100 -4.26 1.12 2.57
CA GLU A 100 -4.74 2.50 2.66
C GLU A 100 -6.07 2.65 1.96
N ALA A 101 -6.21 2.09 0.75
CA ALA A 101 -7.45 2.10 0.00
C ALA A 101 -8.57 1.38 0.76
N PHE A 102 -8.30 0.23 1.35
CA PHE A 102 -9.29 -0.49 2.15
C PHE A 102 -9.79 0.34 3.34
N PHE A 103 -8.88 0.89 4.14
CA PHE A 103 -9.24 1.63 5.36
C PHE A 103 -9.85 3.01 5.09
N THR A 104 -9.60 3.61 3.91
CA THR A 104 -10.16 4.92 3.53
C THR A 104 -11.46 4.82 2.74
N ASN A 105 -11.59 3.86 1.84
CA ASN A 105 -12.66 3.85 0.86
C ASN A 105 -13.66 2.70 1.07
N VAL A 106 -13.18 1.51 1.45
CA VAL A 106 -14.02 0.31 1.53
C VAL A 106 -14.59 0.12 2.94
N LEU A 107 -13.75 0.08 3.95
CA LEU A 107 -14.16 -0.18 5.33
C LEU A 107 -15.21 0.80 5.87
N PRO A 108 -15.17 2.13 5.60
CA PRO A 108 -16.16 3.06 6.09
C PRO A 108 -17.60 2.72 5.69
N GLN A 109 -17.79 2.10 4.53
CA GLN A 109 -19.11 1.68 4.04
C GLN A 109 -19.74 0.62 4.96
N PHE A 110 -18.92 -0.20 5.61
CA PHE A 110 -19.39 -1.23 6.55
C PHE A 110 -19.56 -0.71 7.97
N LEU A 111 -18.81 0.30 8.38
CA LEU A 111 -18.85 0.83 9.75
C LEU A 111 -20.07 1.70 10.05
N SER A 112 -20.72 2.23 9.02
CA SER A 112 -21.91 3.07 9.16
C SER A 112 -23.10 2.37 9.82
N SER A 113 -23.12 1.04 9.84
CA SER A 113 -24.27 0.23 10.26
C SER A 113 -24.03 -0.55 11.57
N GLY A 114 -22.99 -0.22 12.34
CA GLY A 114 -22.76 -0.80 13.65
C GLY A 114 -21.42 -1.53 13.84
N PRO A 115 -21.29 -2.36 14.88
CA PRO A 115 -20.09 -3.12 15.15
C PRO A 115 -19.73 -4.06 14.01
N ALA A 116 -18.43 -4.15 13.70
CA ALA A 116 -17.91 -5.05 12.68
C ALA A 116 -16.67 -5.79 13.17
N SER A 117 -16.54 -7.06 12.78
CA SER A 117 -15.32 -7.84 12.91
C SER A 117 -14.70 -7.99 11.52
N VAL A 118 -13.47 -7.54 11.39
CA VAL A 118 -12.77 -7.50 10.09
C VAL A 118 -11.50 -8.33 10.20
N THR A 119 -11.35 -9.25 9.25
CA THR A 119 -10.11 -10.00 9.06
C THR A 119 -9.54 -9.65 7.70
N CYS A 120 -8.33 -9.11 7.68
CA CYS A 120 -7.58 -8.83 6.45
C CYS A 120 -6.43 -9.83 6.32
N TYR A 121 -6.37 -10.51 5.18
CA TYR A 121 -5.23 -11.34 4.78
C TYR A 121 -4.39 -10.52 3.81
N VAL A 122 -3.16 -10.21 4.19
CA VAL A 122 -2.29 -9.32 3.42
C VAL A 122 -1.04 -10.04 2.94
N SER A 123 -0.65 -9.77 1.72
CA SER A 123 0.55 -10.38 1.13
C SER A 123 1.84 -9.98 1.86
N SER A 124 1.84 -8.82 2.52
CA SER A 124 2.96 -8.29 3.30
C SER A 124 2.47 -7.46 4.47
N SER A 125 3.27 -7.31 5.52
CA SER A 125 2.95 -6.40 6.63
C SER A 125 2.88 -4.95 6.15
N PRO A 126 2.04 -4.10 6.77
CA PRO A 126 1.89 -2.71 6.36
C PRO A 126 3.18 -1.90 6.57
N CYS A 127 3.43 -0.95 5.68
CA CYS A 127 4.46 0.08 5.87
C CYS A 127 4.07 1.08 6.96
N VAL A 128 4.97 2.00 7.31
CA VAL A 128 4.75 3.00 8.37
C VAL A 128 3.48 3.83 8.12
N ASN A 129 3.25 4.26 6.88
CA ASN A 129 2.10 5.10 6.53
C ASN A 129 0.77 4.33 6.63
N CYS A 130 0.72 3.11 6.08
CA CYS A 130 -0.44 2.24 6.20
C CYS A 130 -0.74 1.90 7.67
N ALA A 131 0.29 1.58 8.45
CA ALA A 131 0.16 1.33 9.88
C ALA A 131 -0.42 2.53 10.63
N ALA A 132 0.02 3.75 10.31
CA ALA A 132 -0.52 4.97 10.91
C ALA A 132 -2.01 5.17 10.57
N SER A 133 -2.41 4.87 9.32
CA SER A 133 -3.80 4.95 8.87
C SER A 133 -4.68 3.90 9.58
N ILE A 134 -4.21 2.67 9.69
CA ILE A 134 -4.88 1.58 10.45
C ILE A 134 -5.08 1.98 11.91
N ALA A 135 -4.03 2.45 12.58
CA ALA A 135 -4.10 2.86 13.98
C ALA A 135 -5.05 4.04 14.18
N ARG A 136 -5.11 4.98 13.23
CA ARG A 136 -6.06 6.10 13.24
C ARG A 136 -7.50 5.62 13.11
N CYS A 137 -7.76 4.68 12.22
CA CYS A 137 -9.07 4.07 12.03
C CYS A 137 -9.56 3.38 13.32
N LEU A 138 -8.73 2.55 13.94
CA LEU A 138 -9.04 1.85 15.19
C LEU A 138 -9.34 2.78 16.37
N ARG A 139 -8.58 3.91 16.47
CA ARG A 139 -8.84 4.90 17.53
C ARG A 139 -10.19 5.60 17.35
N ARG A 140 -10.64 5.79 16.11
CA ARG A 140 -11.93 6.42 15.79
C ARG A 140 -13.11 5.45 15.92
N SER A 141 -12.90 4.18 15.59
CA SER A 141 -13.95 3.16 15.49
C SER A 141 -13.80 2.11 16.60
N LYS A 142 -14.23 2.44 17.81
CA LYS A 142 -14.09 1.57 19.01
C LYS A 142 -14.86 0.24 18.91
N ALA A 143 -15.88 0.18 18.06
CA ALA A 143 -16.66 -1.03 17.81
C ALA A 143 -16.06 -1.95 16.75
N LEU A 144 -14.95 -1.52 16.11
CA LEU A 144 -14.23 -2.32 15.11
C LEU A 144 -13.30 -3.31 15.81
N LYS A 145 -13.46 -4.59 15.53
CA LYS A 145 -12.49 -5.65 15.84
C LYS A 145 -11.70 -5.94 14.59
N LEU A 146 -10.41 -5.66 14.59
CA LEU A 146 -9.54 -5.85 13.43
C LEU A 146 -8.48 -6.91 13.69
N ARG A 147 -8.36 -7.83 12.73
CA ARG A 147 -7.29 -8.80 12.64
C ARG A 147 -6.56 -8.65 11.31
N LEU A 148 -5.24 -8.53 11.36
CA LEU A 148 -4.35 -8.57 10.20
C LEU A 148 -3.56 -9.88 10.22
N VAL A 149 -3.69 -10.64 9.14
CA VAL A 149 -3.06 -11.95 8.93
C VAL A 149 -2.10 -11.81 7.77
N MET A 150 -0.81 -11.82 8.05
CA MET A 150 0.25 -11.40 7.12
C MET A 150 1.00 -12.60 6.57
N ALA A 151 1.23 -12.65 5.25
CA ALA A 151 2.01 -13.72 4.63
C ALA A 151 3.51 -13.58 4.93
N ARG A 152 4.01 -12.36 4.95
CA ARG A 152 5.41 -12.03 5.29
C ARG A 152 5.53 -10.70 6.00
N LEU A 153 6.69 -10.43 6.58
CA LEU A 153 7.03 -9.14 7.18
C LEU A 153 7.85 -8.30 6.18
N PHE A 154 7.44 -7.05 5.99
CA PHE A 154 8.12 -6.07 5.15
C PHE A 154 9.15 -5.31 5.99
N GLN A 155 10.41 -5.28 5.55
CA GLN A 155 11.50 -4.51 6.18
C GLN A 155 11.49 -4.57 7.72
N TRP A 156 11.21 -5.74 8.27
CA TRP A 156 10.95 -5.94 9.68
C TRP A 156 12.16 -5.67 10.60
N GLU A 157 13.35 -5.58 10.02
CA GLU A 157 14.58 -5.22 10.73
C GLU A 157 14.62 -3.72 11.05
N GLU A 158 13.93 -2.89 10.25
CA GLU A 158 13.89 -1.44 10.42
C GLU A 158 13.12 -1.03 11.67
N SER A 159 13.74 -0.16 12.48
CA SER A 159 13.18 0.28 13.76
C SER A 159 11.82 0.99 13.60
N GLU A 160 11.64 1.72 12.51
CA GLU A 160 10.39 2.44 12.20
C GLU A 160 9.25 1.47 11.90
N ILE A 161 9.50 0.43 11.12
CA ILE A 161 8.52 -0.63 10.83
C ILE A 161 8.16 -1.38 12.11
N ARG A 162 9.14 -1.75 12.93
CA ARG A 162 8.91 -2.37 14.25
C ARG A 162 8.03 -1.49 15.14
N GLY A 163 8.34 -0.19 15.19
CA GLY A 163 7.53 0.79 15.91
C GLY A 163 6.10 0.91 15.38
N ALA A 164 5.94 0.90 14.06
CA ALA A 164 4.64 0.97 13.41
C ALA A 164 3.77 -0.27 13.73
N LEU A 165 4.32 -1.48 13.68
CA LEU A 165 3.61 -2.72 14.02
C LEU A 165 3.18 -2.75 15.50
N ARG A 166 4.06 -2.32 16.43
CA ARG A 166 3.67 -2.13 17.84
C ARG A 166 2.55 -1.10 17.98
N GLY A 167 2.61 -0.03 17.21
CA GLY A 167 1.60 1.04 17.20
C GLY A 167 0.20 0.57 16.81
N ILE A 168 0.09 -0.29 15.80
CA ILE A 168 -1.21 -0.88 15.41
C ILE A 168 -1.72 -1.86 16.47
N THR A 169 -0.84 -2.68 17.05
CA THR A 169 -1.21 -3.60 18.13
C THR A 169 -1.71 -2.83 19.35
N SER A 170 -1.01 -1.76 19.74
CA SER A 170 -1.43 -0.87 20.84
C SER A 170 -2.76 -0.15 20.56
N ALA A 171 -3.10 0.05 19.28
CA ALA A 171 -4.38 0.62 18.89
C ALA A 171 -5.54 -0.41 18.92
N GLY A 172 -5.25 -1.70 19.14
CA GLY A 172 -6.22 -2.79 19.28
C GLY A 172 -6.30 -3.74 18.09
N CYS A 173 -5.36 -3.67 17.13
CA CYS A 173 -5.29 -4.65 16.05
C CYS A 173 -4.66 -5.95 16.54
N GLN A 174 -5.25 -7.08 16.17
CA GLN A 174 -4.63 -8.39 16.33
C GLN A 174 -3.74 -8.68 15.12
N LEU A 175 -2.42 -8.76 15.33
CA LEU A 175 -1.46 -9.14 14.30
C LEU A 175 -1.08 -10.60 14.43
N ARG A 176 -1.04 -11.33 13.33
CA ARG A 176 -0.44 -12.67 13.27
C ARG A 176 0.06 -13.01 11.86
N MET A 177 0.92 -13.99 11.78
CA MET A 177 1.34 -14.55 10.51
C MET A 177 0.32 -15.55 9.97
N MET A 178 0.27 -15.69 8.63
CA MET A 178 -0.51 -16.74 7.96
C MET A 178 0.06 -18.12 8.28
N LYS A 179 -0.84 -19.07 8.54
CA LYS A 179 -0.55 -20.50 8.69
C LYS A 179 -1.13 -21.26 7.49
N SER A 180 -0.74 -22.51 7.30
CA SER A 180 -1.22 -23.35 6.20
C SER A 180 -2.75 -23.30 6.02
N ALA A 181 -3.50 -23.32 7.10
CA ALA A 181 -4.97 -23.20 7.06
C ALA A 181 -5.46 -21.86 6.51
N ASP A 182 -4.73 -20.76 6.74
CA ASP A 182 -5.09 -19.44 6.19
C ASP A 182 -4.88 -19.38 4.68
N TYR A 183 -3.79 -19.98 4.20
CA TYR A 183 -3.53 -20.07 2.75
C TYR A 183 -4.61 -20.89 2.06
N VAL A 184 -5.00 -22.03 2.64
CA VAL A 184 -6.13 -22.82 2.13
C VAL A 184 -7.43 -22.02 2.15
N TYR A 185 -7.69 -21.25 3.22
CA TYR A 185 -8.88 -20.43 3.32
C TYR A 185 -8.90 -19.33 2.25
N VAL A 186 -7.78 -18.61 2.08
CA VAL A 186 -7.68 -17.54 1.07
C VAL A 186 -7.80 -18.14 -0.35
N TRP A 187 -7.13 -19.27 -0.60
CA TRP A 187 -7.24 -19.99 -1.87
C TRP A 187 -8.69 -20.29 -2.24
N LYS A 188 -9.44 -20.90 -1.34
CA LYS A 188 -10.83 -21.29 -1.59
C LYS A 188 -11.80 -20.13 -1.73
N ASN A 189 -11.57 -19.03 -0.99
CA ASN A 189 -12.57 -17.96 -0.91
C ASN A 189 -12.22 -16.74 -1.79
N PHE A 190 -10.96 -16.53 -2.15
CA PHE A 190 -10.51 -15.31 -2.81
C PHE A 190 -9.72 -15.54 -4.10
N VAL A 191 -9.39 -16.77 -4.46
CA VAL A 191 -8.61 -17.05 -5.65
C VAL A 191 -9.51 -17.63 -6.74
N GLU A 192 -9.30 -17.19 -7.98
CA GLU A 192 -9.99 -17.73 -9.15
C GLU A 192 -9.53 -19.16 -9.39
N PRO A 193 -10.44 -20.07 -9.83
CA PRO A 193 -10.04 -21.35 -10.35
C PRO A 193 -9.04 -21.19 -11.51
N ASP A 194 -8.06 -22.07 -11.61
CA ASP A 194 -7.18 -22.11 -12.78
C ASP A 194 -8.04 -22.37 -14.04
N ILE A 195 -7.91 -21.51 -15.04
CA ILE A 195 -8.59 -21.72 -16.33
C ILE A 195 -7.84 -22.83 -17.05
N VAL A 196 -8.52 -23.93 -17.31
CA VAL A 196 -8.02 -24.97 -18.19
C VAL A 196 -8.34 -24.56 -19.62
N LEU A 197 -7.30 -24.42 -20.43
CA LEU A 197 -7.48 -24.25 -21.90
C LEU A 197 -7.55 -25.64 -22.55
N ASP A 198 -8.45 -25.78 -23.49
CA ASP A 198 -8.48 -26.98 -24.33
C ASP A 198 -7.28 -27.01 -25.30
N ASP A 199 -7.17 -28.09 -26.08
CA ASP A 199 -6.11 -28.28 -27.08
C ASP A 199 -6.12 -27.21 -28.20
N GLU A 200 -7.21 -26.47 -28.34
CA GLU A 200 -7.38 -25.35 -29.30
C GLU A 200 -7.11 -23.99 -28.65
N GLY A 201 -6.79 -23.95 -27.34
CA GLY A 201 -6.51 -22.70 -26.58
C GLY A 201 -7.77 -21.91 -26.24
N ILE A 202 -8.95 -22.54 -26.35
CA ILE A 202 -10.21 -21.94 -25.94
C ILE A 202 -10.42 -22.19 -24.46
N ALA A 203 -10.78 -21.15 -23.72
CA ALA A 203 -11.06 -21.26 -22.30
C ALA A 203 -12.30 -22.13 -22.08
N GLU A 204 -12.08 -23.32 -21.54
CA GLU A 204 -13.20 -24.11 -20.98
C GLU A 204 -13.77 -23.37 -19.77
N GLN A 205 -14.99 -23.68 -19.40
CA GLN A 205 -15.62 -23.12 -18.21
C GLN A 205 -14.70 -23.32 -17.00
N PRO A 206 -14.63 -22.36 -16.07
CA PRO A 206 -13.78 -22.50 -14.90
C PRO A 206 -14.13 -23.82 -14.21
N GLY A 207 -13.15 -24.73 -14.16
CA GLY A 207 -13.27 -26.00 -13.48
C GLY A 207 -13.51 -25.80 -11.98
N GLU A 208 -13.82 -26.87 -11.27
CA GLU A 208 -13.81 -26.82 -9.81
C GLU A 208 -12.42 -26.38 -9.34
N GLN A 209 -12.38 -25.45 -8.41
CA GLN A 209 -11.13 -24.97 -7.86
C GLN A 209 -10.38 -26.13 -7.19
N GLY A 210 -9.22 -26.48 -7.75
CA GLY A 210 -8.35 -27.49 -7.17
C GLY A 210 -7.88 -27.12 -5.76
N ASP A 211 -7.39 -28.09 -5.03
CA ASP A 211 -6.84 -27.86 -3.70
C ASP A 211 -5.59 -27.00 -3.77
N PHE A 212 -5.40 -26.15 -2.75
CA PHE A 212 -4.18 -25.40 -2.59
C PHE A 212 -2.99 -26.34 -2.36
N ILE A 213 -1.99 -26.28 -3.25
CA ILE A 213 -0.74 -27.01 -3.10
C ILE A 213 0.28 -26.09 -2.41
N PRO A 214 0.64 -26.35 -1.16
CA PRO A 214 1.65 -25.58 -0.46
C PRO A 214 3.01 -25.67 -1.17
N TRP A 215 3.74 -24.56 -1.19
CA TRP A 215 5.16 -24.62 -1.55
C TRP A 215 5.99 -25.22 -0.41
N GLU A 216 7.16 -25.76 -0.76
CA GLU A 216 8.00 -26.59 0.11
C GLU A 216 8.31 -25.92 1.46
N ASP A 217 8.65 -24.64 1.45
CA ASP A 217 9.12 -23.90 2.64
C ASP A 217 8.00 -23.17 3.40
N LEU A 218 6.72 -23.43 3.10
CA LEU A 218 5.62 -22.63 3.62
C LEU A 218 5.56 -22.64 5.16
N GLU A 219 5.65 -23.80 5.77
CA GLU A 219 5.53 -23.93 7.23
C GLU A 219 6.76 -23.41 7.97
N GLU A 220 7.95 -23.66 7.44
CA GLU A 220 9.21 -23.19 8.02
C GLU A 220 9.25 -21.66 8.01
N ASN A 221 8.95 -21.04 6.86
CA ASN A 221 8.90 -19.59 6.73
C ASN A 221 7.79 -18.96 7.60
N SER A 222 6.63 -19.62 7.71
CA SER A 222 5.55 -19.13 8.59
C SER A 222 6.01 -19.09 10.05
N LYS A 223 6.71 -20.13 10.52
CA LYS A 223 7.26 -20.18 11.86
C LYS A 223 8.34 -19.12 12.07
N TYR A 224 9.24 -18.98 11.11
CA TYR A 224 10.29 -17.95 11.16
C TYR A 224 9.69 -16.56 11.34
N TYR A 225 8.71 -16.18 10.50
CA TYR A 225 8.08 -14.86 10.62
C TYR A 225 7.21 -14.72 11.88
N GLU A 226 6.61 -15.80 12.38
CA GLU A 226 5.89 -15.78 13.67
C GLU A 226 6.84 -15.46 14.83
N GLU A 227 8.04 -16.05 14.84
CA GLU A 227 9.08 -15.74 15.83
C GLU A 227 9.54 -14.26 15.71
N LYS A 228 9.77 -13.78 14.49
CA LYS A 228 10.14 -12.37 14.26
C LYS A 228 9.04 -11.40 14.68
N LEU A 229 7.80 -11.69 14.38
CA LEU A 229 6.68 -10.88 14.85
C LEU A 229 6.60 -10.86 16.38
N ALA A 230 6.80 -12.00 17.04
CA ALA A 230 6.82 -12.06 18.51
C ALA A 230 7.98 -11.24 19.10
N GLU A 231 9.15 -11.21 18.46
CA GLU A 231 10.28 -10.34 18.86
C GLU A 231 9.93 -8.85 18.70
N ILE A 232 9.21 -8.48 17.65
CA ILE A 232 8.80 -7.10 17.39
C ILE A 232 7.79 -6.63 18.45
N LEU A 233 6.86 -7.47 18.85
CA LEU A 233 5.74 -7.11 19.72
C LEU A 233 6.07 -7.16 21.21
N ARG A 234 7.24 -7.63 21.60
CA ARG A 234 7.77 -7.55 22.97
C ARG A 234 8.22 -6.13 23.30
#